data_5048afcda6f733e63dc56ed750877080
#
_entry.id   5048afcda6f733e63dc56ed750877080
#
_cell.length_a   1.000
_cell.length_b   1.000
_cell.length_c   1.000
_cell.angle_alpha   90.00
_cell.angle_beta   90.00
_cell.angle_gamma   90.00
#
_symmetry.space_group_name_H-M   'P 1'
#
loop_
_entity.id
_entity.type
_entity.pdbx_description
1 polymer ?
#
loop_
_entity_poly.entity_id
_entity_poly.type
_entity_poly.pdbx_seq_one_letter_code
_entity_poly.pdbx_strand_id
1 'polypeptide(L)'
;MISSIGIILTWFGFLNLILMCFSNKKNLFQTLVRINLFIHFLLFCLLEVGLFLDDFSLYYIANHSASSTPPMYKFASLWGSLDGSILLWNLVLSIYFYVYVKFYRATTELYDIKIFAMIILFFNGFTIFSSSPFSGCIQLASIGCQDFTLLPFQDLV
;
A
#
# COMPACT_ATOMS: atom_id res chain seq x y z
N MET A 1 -8.49 12.94 -5.91
CA MET A 1 -8.45 11.88 -6.96
C MET A 1 -7.45 10.78 -6.60
N ILE A 2 -6.21 11.09 -6.23
CA ILE A 2 -5.18 10.13 -5.80
C ILE A 2 -5.67 9.26 -4.63
N SER A 3 -6.29 9.86 -3.61
CA SER A 3 -6.83 9.15 -2.45
C SER A 3 -7.79 8.01 -2.86
N SER A 4 -8.82 8.32 -3.65
CA SER A 4 -9.82 7.30 -4.06
C SER A 4 -9.21 6.16 -4.88
N ILE A 5 -8.29 6.49 -5.79
CA ILE A 5 -7.58 5.49 -6.60
C ILE A 5 -6.70 4.61 -5.71
N GLY A 6 -5.96 5.22 -4.78
CA GLY A 6 -5.10 4.51 -3.85
C GLY A 6 -5.88 3.54 -2.96
N ILE A 7 -6.99 3.97 -2.37
CA ILE A 7 -7.86 3.13 -1.55
C ILE A 7 -8.40 1.94 -2.37
N ILE A 8 -8.94 2.18 -3.57
CA ILE A 8 -9.47 1.12 -4.43
C ILE A 8 -8.38 0.09 -4.78
N LEU A 9 -7.19 0.57 -5.17
CA LEU A 9 -6.07 -0.32 -5.49
C LEU A 9 -5.60 -1.15 -4.29
N THR A 10 -5.58 -0.57 -3.09
CA THR A 10 -5.18 -1.28 -1.87
C THR A 10 -6.17 -2.41 -1.56
N TRP A 11 -7.47 -2.15 -1.63
CA TRP A 11 -8.50 -3.17 -1.48
C TRP A 11 -8.44 -4.24 -2.58
N PHE A 12 -8.17 -3.84 -3.82
CA PHE A 12 -8.01 -4.78 -4.92
C PHE A 12 -6.79 -5.69 -4.71
N GLY A 13 -5.68 -5.15 -4.20
CA GLY A 13 -4.49 -5.91 -3.78
C GLY A 13 -4.82 -6.92 -2.69
N PHE A 14 -5.59 -6.52 -1.68
CA PHE A 14 -6.03 -7.38 -0.60
C PHE A 14 -6.89 -8.55 -1.09
N LEU A 15 -7.87 -8.29 -1.94
CA LEU A 15 -8.70 -9.32 -2.57
C LEU A 15 -7.88 -10.27 -3.45
N ASN A 16 -6.92 -9.74 -4.22
CA ASN A 16 -6.01 -10.55 -5.02
C ASN A 16 -5.19 -11.53 -4.15
N LEU A 17 -4.70 -11.09 -3.00
CA LEU A 17 -3.96 -11.94 -2.06
C LEU A 17 -4.85 -13.01 -1.42
N ILE A 18 -6.10 -12.70 -1.08
CA ILE A 18 -7.08 -13.67 -0.61
C ILE A 18 -7.30 -14.75 -1.68
N LEU A 19 -7.54 -14.35 -2.93
CA LEU A 19 -7.70 -15.29 -4.05
C LEU A 19 -6.47 -16.19 -4.24
N MET A 20 -5.26 -15.67 -4.01
CA MET A 20 -4.04 -16.47 -4.03
C MET A 20 -4.03 -17.56 -2.96
N CYS A 21 -4.44 -17.26 -1.73
CA CYS A 21 -4.50 -18.23 -0.63
C CYS A 21 -5.45 -19.41 -0.94
N PHE A 22 -6.55 -19.15 -1.64
CA PHE A 22 -7.54 -20.18 -2.01
C PHE A 22 -7.25 -20.86 -3.37
N SER A 23 -6.35 -20.30 -4.19
CA SER A 23 -6.05 -20.86 -5.51
C SER A 23 -5.20 -22.13 -5.42
N ASN A 24 -5.65 -23.21 -6.07
CA ASN A 24 -4.88 -24.46 -6.21
C ASN A 24 -4.34 -24.65 -7.64
N LYS A 25 -4.67 -23.74 -8.57
CA LYS A 25 -4.21 -23.81 -9.96
C LYS A 25 -2.90 -23.05 -10.16
N LYS A 26 -1.80 -23.75 -10.45
CA LYS A 26 -0.44 -23.17 -10.58
C LYS A 26 -0.38 -22.01 -11.60
N ASN A 27 -1.06 -22.12 -12.73
CA ASN A 27 -1.06 -21.06 -13.75
C ASN A 27 -1.81 -19.80 -13.29
N LEU A 28 -2.97 -19.97 -12.65
CA LEU A 28 -3.73 -18.86 -12.08
C LEU A 28 -2.92 -18.16 -11.00
N PHE A 29 -2.30 -18.94 -10.11
CA PHE A 29 -1.47 -18.42 -9.03
C PHE A 29 -0.34 -17.51 -9.56
N GLN A 30 0.38 -17.94 -10.61
CA GLN A 30 1.45 -17.14 -11.22
C GLN A 30 0.95 -15.81 -11.81
N THR A 31 -0.26 -15.83 -12.38
CA THR A 31 -0.89 -14.60 -12.88
C THR A 31 -1.22 -13.65 -11.74
N LEU A 32 -1.80 -14.17 -10.65
CA LEU A 32 -2.13 -13.40 -9.46
C LEU A 32 -0.87 -12.78 -8.81
N VAL A 33 0.27 -13.49 -8.78
CA VAL A 33 1.55 -12.96 -8.28
C VAL A 33 2.03 -11.76 -9.11
N ARG A 34 1.91 -11.82 -10.44
CA ARG A 34 2.27 -10.68 -11.31
C ARG A 34 1.35 -9.48 -11.08
N ILE A 35 0.06 -9.74 -10.95
CA ILE A 35 -0.95 -8.70 -10.64
C ILE A 35 -0.63 -8.06 -9.30
N ASN A 36 -0.30 -8.85 -8.27
CA ASN A 36 0.07 -8.36 -6.96
C ASN A 36 1.28 -7.42 -7.01
N LEU A 37 2.35 -7.83 -7.69
CA LEU A 37 3.53 -6.99 -7.88
C LEU A 37 3.19 -5.68 -8.57
N PHE A 38 2.38 -5.73 -9.63
CA PHE A 38 1.99 -4.55 -10.39
C PHE A 38 1.15 -3.58 -9.55
N ILE A 39 0.23 -4.10 -8.74
CA ILE A 39 -0.60 -3.28 -7.83
C ILE A 39 0.27 -2.56 -6.81
N HIS A 40 1.19 -3.26 -6.12
CA HIS A 40 2.04 -2.64 -5.10
C HIS A 40 3.03 -1.64 -5.71
N PHE A 41 3.51 -1.91 -6.92
CA PHE A 41 4.33 -0.94 -7.67
C PHE A 41 3.52 0.33 -8.02
N LEU A 42 2.28 0.17 -8.48
CA LEU A 42 1.41 1.32 -8.77
C LEU A 42 1.07 2.11 -7.51
N LEU A 43 0.78 1.45 -6.38
CA LEU A 43 0.51 2.11 -5.11
C LEU A 43 1.71 2.94 -4.64
N PHE A 44 2.91 2.37 -4.74
CA PHE A 44 4.15 3.07 -4.42
C PHE A 44 4.33 4.31 -5.31
N CYS A 45 4.24 4.14 -6.62
CA CYS A 45 4.36 5.27 -7.57
C CYS A 45 3.27 6.33 -7.36
N LEU A 46 2.05 5.91 -7.02
CA LEU A 46 0.93 6.82 -6.80
C LEU A 46 1.17 7.74 -5.59
N LEU A 47 1.71 7.19 -4.49
CA LEU A 47 2.04 7.97 -3.31
C LEU A 47 3.23 8.91 -3.57
N GLU A 48 4.26 8.44 -4.28
CA GLU A 48 5.40 9.26 -4.68
C GLU A 48 4.98 10.42 -5.58
N VAL A 49 4.15 10.16 -6.58
CA VAL A 49 3.60 11.21 -7.45
C VAL A 49 2.80 12.23 -6.63
N GLY A 50 2.01 11.77 -5.66
CA GLY A 50 1.30 12.66 -4.74
C GLY A 50 2.24 13.57 -3.95
N LEU A 51 3.37 13.04 -3.45
CA LEU A 51 4.41 13.80 -2.73
C LEU A 51 5.09 14.84 -3.64
N PHE A 52 5.40 14.50 -4.89
CA PHE A 52 6.02 15.44 -5.83
C PHE A 52 5.05 16.51 -6.32
N LEU A 53 3.75 16.20 -6.41
CA LEU A 53 2.72 17.16 -6.83
C LEU A 53 2.19 18.01 -5.67
N ASP A 54 2.67 17.79 -4.43
CA ASP A 54 2.18 18.46 -3.22
C ASP A 54 0.65 18.32 -3.05
N ASP A 55 0.13 17.10 -3.27
CA ASP A 55 -1.31 16.83 -3.13
C ASP A 55 -1.70 16.73 -1.64
N PHE A 56 -1.81 17.91 -1.00
CA PHE A 56 -2.20 18.03 0.41
C PHE A 56 -3.65 17.60 0.69
N SER A 57 -4.38 17.08 -0.30
CA SER A 57 -5.65 16.39 -0.05
C SER A 57 -5.47 15.02 0.60
N LEU A 58 -4.23 14.50 0.62
CA LEU A 58 -3.85 13.30 1.35
C LEU A 58 -3.32 13.67 2.74
N TYR A 59 -3.90 13.06 3.77
CA TYR A 59 -3.48 13.25 5.17
C TYR A 59 -1.98 12.98 5.36
N TYR A 60 -1.49 11.92 4.74
CA TYR A 60 -0.08 11.54 4.76
C TYR A 60 0.82 12.69 4.27
N ILE A 61 0.53 13.25 3.11
CA ILE A 61 1.36 14.30 2.49
C ILE A 61 1.31 15.58 3.28
N ALA A 62 0.13 15.94 3.80
CA ALA A 62 -0.05 17.16 4.61
C ALA A 62 0.77 17.14 5.90
N ASN A 63 1.02 15.95 6.48
CA ASN A 63 1.80 15.82 7.72
C ASN A 63 3.30 15.56 7.51
N HIS A 64 3.71 15.08 6.34
CA HIS A 64 5.10 14.64 6.11
C HIS A 64 5.83 15.42 5.01
N SER A 65 5.17 16.38 4.35
CA SER A 65 5.77 17.19 3.30
C SER A 65 5.29 18.64 3.35
N ALA A 66 6.10 19.53 2.78
CA ALA A 66 5.75 20.93 2.56
C ALA A 66 6.17 21.32 1.14
N SER A 67 5.51 22.33 0.56
CA SER A 67 5.85 22.83 -0.79
C SER A 67 7.29 23.34 -0.90
N SER A 68 7.88 23.82 0.21
CA SER A 68 9.27 24.25 0.30
C SER A 68 10.28 23.10 0.45
N THR A 69 9.82 21.85 0.63
CA THR A 69 10.71 20.69 0.85
C THR A 69 11.46 20.34 -0.44
N PRO A 70 12.81 20.22 -0.42
CA PRO A 70 13.59 19.81 -1.58
C PRO A 70 13.19 18.42 -2.09
N PRO A 71 13.25 18.14 -3.41
CA PRO A 71 12.78 16.87 -4.01
C PRO A 71 13.39 15.61 -3.40
N MET A 72 14.66 15.64 -3.00
CA MET A 72 15.35 14.50 -2.37
C MET A 72 14.70 14.14 -1.02
N TYR A 73 14.27 15.14 -0.27
CA TYR A 73 13.60 14.90 1.02
C TYR A 73 12.15 14.45 0.83
N LYS A 74 11.45 14.92 -0.22
CA LYS A 74 10.11 14.41 -0.58
C LYS A 74 10.17 12.92 -0.90
N PHE A 75 11.14 12.50 -1.71
CA PHE A 75 11.36 11.08 -1.99
C PHE A 75 11.68 10.27 -0.71
N ALA A 76 12.54 10.82 0.16
CA ALA A 76 12.89 10.15 1.41
C ALA A 76 11.76 10.14 2.44
N SER A 77 10.79 11.04 2.37
CA SER A 77 9.68 11.11 3.32
C SER A 77 8.78 9.88 3.26
N LEU A 78 8.77 9.15 2.13
CA LEU A 78 7.99 7.94 1.98
C LEU A 78 8.35 6.86 3.01
N TRP A 79 9.60 6.72 3.38
CA TRP A 79 10.01 5.78 4.44
C TRP A 79 10.28 6.43 5.80
N GLY A 80 10.11 7.74 5.89
CA GLY A 80 10.30 8.49 7.14
C GLY A 80 9.19 8.26 8.18
N SER A 81 8.06 7.67 7.78
CA SER A 81 6.94 7.36 8.65
C SER A 81 6.46 5.92 8.50
N LEU A 82 5.63 5.46 9.45
CA LEU A 82 5.08 4.11 9.43
C LEU A 82 4.24 3.86 8.16
N ASP A 83 3.39 4.82 7.80
CA ASP A 83 2.41 4.66 6.72
C ASP A 83 3.06 4.50 5.34
N GLY A 84 4.06 5.30 5.05
CA GLY A 84 4.82 5.17 3.80
C GLY A 84 5.74 3.95 3.80
N SER A 85 6.40 3.68 4.93
CA SER A 85 7.33 2.55 5.03
C SER A 85 6.64 1.20 4.86
N ILE A 86 5.41 1.02 5.38
CA ILE A 86 4.66 -0.23 5.21
C ILE A 86 4.30 -0.48 3.73
N LEU A 87 4.03 0.59 2.96
CA LEU A 87 3.78 0.49 1.53
C LEU A 87 5.04 0.05 0.77
N LEU A 88 6.20 0.59 1.14
CA LEU A 88 7.49 0.16 0.61
C LEU A 88 7.77 -1.32 0.94
N TRP A 89 7.51 -1.75 2.18
CA TRP A 89 7.66 -3.15 2.58
C TRP A 89 6.76 -4.09 1.79
N ASN A 90 5.50 -3.72 1.54
CA ASN A 90 4.60 -4.48 0.68
C ASN A 90 5.16 -4.63 -0.74
N LEU A 91 5.75 -3.58 -1.30
CA LEU A 91 6.41 -3.62 -2.60
C LEU A 91 7.62 -4.57 -2.59
N VAL A 92 8.52 -4.42 -1.61
CA VAL A 92 9.72 -5.26 -1.47
C VAL A 92 9.33 -6.74 -1.34
N LEU A 93 8.38 -7.06 -0.47
CA LEU A 93 7.88 -8.42 -0.31
C LEU A 93 7.25 -8.96 -1.61
N SER A 94 6.52 -8.13 -2.35
CA SER A 94 5.94 -8.53 -3.63
C SER A 94 7.00 -8.81 -4.69
N ILE A 95 8.10 -8.05 -4.71
CA ILE A 95 9.26 -8.30 -5.60
C ILE A 95 9.90 -9.64 -5.24
N TYR A 96 10.22 -9.87 -3.96
CA TYR A 96 10.79 -11.14 -3.50
C TYR A 96 9.89 -12.31 -3.82
N PHE A 97 8.60 -12.16 -3.61
CA PHE A 97 7.63 -13.20 -3.91
C PHE A 97 7.57 -13.55 -5.40
N TYR A 98 7.55 -12.53 -6.26
CA TYR A 98 7.60 -12.73 -7.71
C TYR A 98 8.89 -13.45 -8.15
N VAL A 99 10.04 -13.01 -7.64
CA VAL A 99 11.35 -13.62 -7.92
C VAL A 99 11.36 -15.07 -7.46
N TYR A 100 10.90 -15.33 -6.23
CA TYR A 100 10.81 -16.66 -5.67
C TYR A 100 9.97 -17.61 -6.55
N VAL A 101 8.75 -17.20 -6.89
CA VAL A 101 7.86 -18.00 -7.74
C VAL A 101 8.41 -18.20 -9.15
N LYS A 102 9.13 -17.23 -9.69
CA LYS A 102 9.73 -17.30 -11.03
C LYS A 102 10.90 -18.28 -11.10
N PHE A 103 11.84 -18.20 -10.14
CA PHE A 103 13.08 -18.97 -10.16
C PHE A 103 12.93 -20.37 -9.57
N TYR A 104 12.10 -20.56 -8.57
CA TYR A 104 11.92 -21.84 -7.88
C TYR A 104 10.66 -22.61 -8.32
N ARG A 105 10.14 -22.30 -9.49
CA ARG A 105 8.90 -22.86 -10.05
C ARG A 105 8.82 -24.39 -10.06
N ALA A 106 9.93 -25.07 -10.25
CA ALA A 106 10.00 -26.53 -10.39
C ALA A 106 10.06 -27.26 -9.05
N THR A 107 10.59 -26.63 -8.00
CA THR A 107 10.93 -27.24 -6.71
C THR A 107 10.00 -26.80 -5.56
N THR A 108 9.24 -25.71 -5.74
CA THR A 108 8.38 -25.19 -4.67
C THR A 108 7.06 -25.95 -4.57
N GLU A 109 6.80 -26.41 -3.37
CA GLU A 109 5.48 -26.91 -2.98
C GLU A 109 4.47 -25.74 -2.97
N LEU A 110 3.23 -26.03 -3.33
CA LEU A 110 2.17 -25.02 -3.32
C LEU A 110 1.94 -24.45 -1.91
N TYR A 111 2.25 -25.24 -0.89
CA TYR A 111 2.13 -24.85 0.51
C TYR A 111 3.08 -23.70 0.88
N ASP A 112 4.35 -23.78 0.52
CA ASP A 112 5.36 -22.75 0.82
C ASP A 112 4.99 -21.41 0.20
N ILE A 113 4.49 -21.46 -1.03
CA ILE A 113 4.05 -20.28 -1.76
C ILE A 113 2.83 -19.62 -1.09
N LYS A 114 1.90 -20.42 -0.55
CA LYS A 114 0.75 -19.89 0.19
C LYS A 114 1.13 -19.22 1.50
N ILE A 115 2.11 -19.76 2.23
CA ILE A 115 2.65 -19.12 3.45
C ILE A 115 3.17 -17.73 3.12
N PHE A 116 3.93 -17.59 2.04
CA PHE A 116 4.44 -16.29 1.62
C PHE A 116 3.32 -15.30 1.26
N ALA A 117 2.30 -15.77 0.55
CA ALA A 117 1.11 -14.98 0.24
C ALA A 117 0.37 -14.51 1.50
N MET A 118 0.28 -15.34 2.55
CA MET A 118 -0.32 -14.99 3.84
C MET A 118 0.48 -13.90 4.56
N ILE A 119 1.81 -13.93 4.48
CA ILE A 119 2.66 -12.88 5.06
C ILE A 119 2.37 -11.53 4.37
N ILE A 120 2.33 -11.49 3.04
CA ILE A 120 2.01 -10.26 2.31
C ILE A 120 0.57 -9.80 2.60
N LEU A 121 -0.37 -10.74 2.73
CA LEU A 121 -1.76 -10.45 3.10
C LEU A 121 -1.85 -9.76 4.46
N PHE A 122 -1.07 -10.21 5.44
CA PHE A 122 -0.99 -9.57 6.75
C PHE A 122 -0.50 -8.12 6.64
N PHE A 123 0.61 -7.87 5.94
CA PHE A 123 1.15 -6.52 5.74
C PHE A 123 0.20 -5.62 4.94
N ASN A 124 -0.46 -6.16 3.92
CA ASN A 124 -1.46 -5.41 3.17
C ASN A 124 -2.71 -5.10 4.01
N GLY A 125 -3.15 -6.04 4.84
CA GLY A 125 -4.21 -5.80 5.84
C GLY A 125 -3.82 -4.69 6.82
N PHE A 126 -2.57 -4.70 7.30
CA PHE A 126 -2.05 -3.63 8.17
C PHE A 126 -2.09 -2.27 7.46
N THR A 127 -1.75 -2.22 6.16
CA THR A 127 -1.86 -0.99 5.34
C THR A 127 -3.30 -0.46 5.28
N ILE A 128 -4.31 -1.34 5.22
CA ILE A 128 -5.71 -0.94 5.15
C ILE A 128 -6.25 -0.47 6.51
N PHE A 129 -5.98 -1.25 7.56
CA PHE A 129 -6.67 -1.07 8.84
C PHE A 129 -5.93 -0.18 9.83
N SER A 130 -4.62 -0.03 9.70
CA SER A 130 -3.80 0.72 10.66
C SER A 130 -3.12 1.94 10.04
N SER A 131 -2.54 1.79 8.87
CA SER A 131 -1.63 2.77 8.27
C SER A 131 -2.34 3.77 7.34
N SER A 132 -3.24 3.28 6.50
CA SER A 132 -4.10 4.08 5.59
C SER A 132 -3.41 5.25 4.86
N PRO A 133 -2.29 5.03 4.12
CA PRO A 133 -1.50 6.13 3.52
C PRO A 133 -2.27 6.96 2.47
N PHE A 134 -3.38 6.45 1.97
CA PHE A 134 -4.26 7.13 1.01
C PHE A 134 -5.50 7.76 1.65
N SER A 135 -5.56 7.85 2.98
CA SER A 135 -6.66 8.53 3.65
C SER A 135 -6.75 10.00 3.23
N GLY A 136 -7.99 10.46 3.03
CA GLY A 136 -8.26 11.84 2.67
C GLY A 136 -8.05 12.78 3.85
N CYS A 137 -7.67 14.02 3.56
CA CYS A 137 -7.55 15.07 4.54
C CYS A 137 -8.80 15.95 4.55
N ILE A 138 -9.37 16.18 5.73
CA ILE A 138 -10.34 17.25 5.94
C ILE A 138 -9.62 18.43 6.60
N GLN A 139 -9.58 19.54 5.89
CA GLN A 139 -8.99 20.76 6.39
C GLN A 139 -10.03 21.50 7.25
N LEU A 140 -9.93 21.36 8.56
CA LEU A 140 -10.73 22.15 9.51
C LEU A 140 -9.99 23.47 9.79
N ALA A 141 -10.68 24.59 9.66
CA ALA A 141 -10.11 25.94 9.70
C ALA A 141 -9.36 26.29 11.01
N SER A 142 -9.51 25.51 12.06
CA SER A 142 -8.89 25.74 13.38
C SER A 142 -7.86 24.71 13.84
N ILE A 143 -7.80 23.53 13.20
CA ILE A 143 -7.05 22.37 13.73
C ILE A 143 -6.05 21.80 12.70
N GLY A 144 -6.06 22.30 11.46
CA GLY A 144 -5.23 21.76 10.38
C GLY A 144 -5.88 20.57 9.66
N CYS A 145 -5.06 19.72 9.06
CA CYS A 145 -5.50 18.55 8.34
C CYS A 145 -5.80 17.39 9.29
N GLN A 146 -7.00 16.82 9.24
CA GLN A 146 -7.36 15.63 10.01
C GLN A 146 -7.68 14.47 9.08
N ASP A 147 -7.41 13.25 9.56
CA ASP A 147 -7.73 12.03 8.81
C ASP A 147 -9.25 11.84 8.74
N PHE A 148 -9.76 11.78 7.53
CA PHE A 148 -11.19 11.56 7.26
C PHE A 148 -11.72 10.25 7.85
N THR A 149 -10.88 9.23 7.98
CA THR A 149 -11.30 7.92 8.49
C THR A 149 -11.61 7.93 9.99
N LEU A 150 -11.10 8.90 10.74
CA LEU A 150 -11.27 8.97 12.19
C LEU A 150 -12.50 9.79 12.63
N LEU A 151 -13.06 10.62 11.74
CA LEU A 151 -14.17 11.53 12.09
C LEU A 151 -15.47 10.85 12.55
N PRO A 152 -15.89 9.67 12.02
CA PRO A 152 -17.15 9.07 12.46
C PRO A 152 -17.16 8.56 13.89
N PHE A 153 -16.00 8.41 14.54
CA PHE A 153 -15.87 7.84 15.87
C PHE A 153 -15.48 8.83 16.95
N GLN A 154 -15.04 10.04 16.61
CA GLN A 154 -14.65 11.06 17.60
C GLN A 154 -15.80 11.88 18.15
N ASP A 155 -16.93 11.96 17.45
CA ASP A 155 -18.11 12.73 17.90
C ASP A 155 -19.05 11.90 18.81
N LEU A 156 -18.65 10.69 19.20
CA LEU A 156 -19.46 9.79 20.04
C LEU A 156 -18.92 9.58 21.47
N VAL A 157 -17.93 10.39 21.90
CA VAL A 157 -17.39 10.35 23.28
C VAL A 157 -17.59 11.64 24.02
#